data_14950efcd6283cbfd6d41c1c7b57d6ca
#
_entry.id   14950efcd6283cbfd6d41c1c7b57d6ca
#
_cell.length_a   1.000
_cell.length_b   1.000
_cell.length_c   1.000
_cell.angle_alpha   90.00
_cell.angle_beta   90.00
_cell.angle_gamma   90.00
#
_symmetry.space_group_name_H-M   'P 1'
#
loop_
_entity.id
_entity.type
_entity.pdbx_description
1 polymer ?
#
loop_
_entity_poly.entity_id
_entity_poly.type
_entity_poly.pdbx_seq_one_letter_code
_entity_poly.pdbx_strand_id
1 'polypeptide(L)'
;MTLTTVLLVAAVAWLSFANGANDNFKGVATLFGTATTTYTQAIWWAMVTTLAGALFAFYLGDALIKAFSGKGLVGPEVLADPSFIAAVAIAAASTVFLATRLGFPVSTTHAIVGGLVGAGLMAPGQVAFSLLGERFLLPLLIAPFAAIALTLALYTVFRRIRLWLGVSRETCLCIGEKEHVVAVESPVMMVAQGTGSEMVLKSATGHAELRPGIELRVGDEASCKQRYNGHLIGINADSLVNVLHFISAGSVGFARGLQDTAKIVGLLVGASLIGLTDRSSLLWGVAIVAVLTALGGLLSARRVAETLGHKITDMNQGQGFTANLVTSTLVISSALWGWGVSTTHCSVGALFGVGVASGTARWAMIAQIVMAWLITLPVAALLAVAAYLIIS
;
A
#
# COMPACT_ATOMS: atom_id res chain seq x y z
N MET A 1 38.09 4.45 -7.06
CA MET A 1 37.15 4.23 -5.94
C MET A 1 37.93 3.60 -4.79
N THR A 2 37.82 4.15 -3.57
CA THR A 2 38.41 3.53 -2.39
C THR A 2 37.65 2.25 -2.02
N LEU A 3 38.32 1.36 -1.26
CA LEU A 3 37.67 0.12 -0.76
C LEU A 3 36.40 0.45 0.04
N THR A 4 36.44 1.49 0.85
CA THR A 4 35.28 1.95 1.66
C THR A 4 34.12 2.42 0.80
N THR A 5 34.37 3.09 -0.35
CA THR A 5 33.31 3.47 -1.29
C THR A 5 32.65 2.23 -1.93
N VAL A 6 33.46 1.20 -2.26
CA VAL A 6 32.91 -0.07 -2.81
C VAL A 6 32.05 -0.78 -1.76
N LEU A 7 32.52 -0.83 -0.52
CA LEU A 7 31.76 -1.41 0.60
C LEU A 7 30.45 -0.65 0.85
N LEU A 8 30.48 0.69 0.77
CA LEU A 8 29.26 1.49 0.91
C LEU A 8 28.22 1.15 -0.17
N VAL A 9 28.64 1.11 -1.43
CA VAL A 9 27.74 0.78 -2.55
C VAL A 9 27.17 -0.64 -2.38
N ALA A 10 28.01 -1.60 -2.04
CA ALA A 10 27.59 -2.99 -1.79
C ALA A 10 26.60 -3.10 -0.60
N ALA A 11 26.87 -2.36 0.49
CA ALA A 11 26.03 -2.33 1.69
C ALA A 11 24.64 -1.74 1.38
N VAL A 12 24.57 -0.65 0.63
CA VAL A 12 23.29 -0.04 0.24
C VAL A 12 22.55 -0.91 -0.76
N ALA A 13 23.25 -1.56 -1.67
CA ALA A 13 22.66 -2.55 -2.58
C ALA A 13 22.02 -3.72 -1.79
N TRP A 14 22.74 -4.24 -0.80
CA TRP A 14 22.21 -5.28 0.09
C TRP A 14 21.05 -4.79 0.94
N LEU A 15 21.10 -3.56 1.48
CA LEU A 15 19.96 -2.96 2.20
C LEU A 15 18.72 -2.85 1.30
N SER A 16 18.90 -2.43 0.05
CA SER A 16 17.81 -2.34 -0.92
C SER A 16 17.18 -3.71 -1.17
N PHE A 17 17.99 -4.73 -1.37
CA PHE A 17 17.53 -6.11 -1.53
C PHE A 17 16.82 -6.63 -0.27
N ALA A 18 17.40 -6.45 0.92
CA ALA A 18 16.83 -6.88 2.19
C ALA A 18 15.50 -6.17 2.49
N ASN A 19 15.41 -4.86 2.19
CA ASN A 19 14.17 -4.11 2.27
C ASN A 19 13.09 -4.73 1.38
N GLY A 20 13.40 -4.98 0.12
CA GLY A 20 12.45 -5.63 -0.80
C GLY A 20 11.99 -7.00 -0.32
N ALA A 21 12.91 -7.80 0.19
CA ALA A 21 12.63 -9.14 0.72
C ALA A 21 11.66 -9.13 1.92
N ASN A 22 11.74 -8.12 2.78
CA ASN A 22 10.83 -7.97 3.92
C ASN A 22 9.54 -7.23 3.56
N ASP A 23 9.64 -6.21 2.73
CA ASP A 23 8.62 -5.19 2.64
C ASP A 23 7.72 -5.30 1.40
N ASN A 24 8.17 -5.91 0.30
CA ASN A 24 7.43 -5.91 -0.96
C ASN A 24 6.03 -6.51 -0.86
N PHE A 25 5.84 -7.51 -0.01
CA PHE A 25 4.57 -8.20 0.08
C PHE A 25 3.52 -7.49 0.95
N LYS A 26 3.90 -6.44 1.71
CA LYS A 26 3.00 -5.77 2.66
C LYS A 26 1.74 -5.19 2.02
N GLY A 27 1.85 -4.62 0.83
CA GLY A 27 0.71 -4.06 0.11
C GLY A 27 -0.28 -5.10 -0.39
N VAL A 28 0.22 -6.26 -0.80
CA VAL A 28 -0.57 -7.32 -1.44
C VAL A 28 -0.88 -8.49 -0.51
N ALA A 29 -0.44 -8.42 0.75
CA ALA A 29 -0.68 -9.46 1.74
C ALA A 29 -2.18 -9.72 1.95
N THR A 30 -3.01 -8.68 1.85
CA THR A 30 -4.46 -8.77 1.94
C THR A 30 -5.07 -9.51 0.75
N LEU A 31 -4.58 -9.31 -0.48
CA LEU A 31 -5.03 -10.04 -1.67
C LEU A 31 -4.72 -11.54 -1.56
N PHE A 32 -3.54 -11.87 -1.05
CA PHE A 32 -3.12 -13.25 -0.82
C PHE A 32 -3.87 -13.89 0.36
N GLY A 33 -4.03 -13.17 1.47
CA GLY A 33 -4.73 -13.64 2.68
C GLY A 33 -6.22 -13.85 2.50
N THR A 34 -6.85 -13.12 1.56
CA THR A 34 -8.27 -13.30 1.19
C THR A 34 -8.48 -14.31 0.05
N ALA A 35 -7.40 -14.97 -0.39
CA ALA A 35 -7.40 -15.86 -1.56
C ALA A 35 -7.93 -15.19 -2.85
N THR A 36 -7.89 -13.86 -2.94
CA THR A 36 -8.24 -13.11 -4.16
C THR A 36 -7.22 -13.36 -5.27
N THR A 37 -5.94 -13.57 -4.89
CA THR A 37 -4.84 -13.88 -5.81
C THR A 37 -3.98 -15.02 -5.31
N THR A 38 -3.27 -15.66 -6.23
CA THR A 38 -2.14 -16.54 -5.90
C THR A 38 -0.94 -15.70 -5.42
N TYR A 39 0.01 -16.35 -4.72
CA TYR A 39 1.27 -15.69 -4.34
C TYR A 39 1.99 -15.05 -5.53
N THR A 40 2.05 -15.76 -6.65
CA THR A 40 2.76 -15.28 -7.86
C THR A 40 2.10 -14.03 -8.44
N GLN A 41 0.77 -14.00 -8.54
CA GLN A 41 0.06 -12.82 -9.01
C GLN A 41 0.24 -11.63 -8.06
N ALA A 42 0.14 -11.88 -6.74
CA ALA A 42 0.33 -10.86 -5.72
C ALA A 42 1.74 -10.25 -5.78
N ILE A 43 2.80 -11.06 -5.87
CA ILE A 43 4.17 -10.54 -5.88
C ILE A 43 4.48 -9.74 -7.16
N TRP A 44 3.96 -10.15 -8.32
CA TRP A 44 4.10 -9.37 -9.55
C TRP A 44 3.40 -8.01 -9.46
N TRP A 45 2.18 -7.98 -8.92
CA TRP A 45 1.47 -6.73 -8.67
C TRP A 45 2.22 -5.82 -7.70
N ALA A 46 2.75 -6.39 -6.61
CA ALA A 46 3.61 -5.67 -5.66
C ALA A 46 4.84 -5.08 -6.33
N MET A 47 5.52 -5.83 -7.20
CA MET A 47 6.70 -5.34 -7.92
C MET A 47 6.38 -4.16 -8.82
N VAL A 48 5.35 -4.26 -9.65
CA VAL A 48 4.97 -3.18 -10.58
C VAL A 48 4.62 -1.90 -9.81
N THR A 49 3.80 -2.02 -8.78
CA THR A 49 3.36 -0.85 -7.99
C THR A 49 4.49 -0.27 -7.13
N THR A 50 5.38 -1.12 -6.60
CA THR A 50 6.58 -0.66 -5.87
C THR A 50 7.57 0.06 -6.80
N LEU A 51 7.84 -0.48 -7.98
CA LEU A 51 8.70 0.18 -8.97
C LEU A 51 8.12 1.55 -9.36
N ALA A 52 6.82 1.63 -9.62
CA ALA A 52 6.17 2.90 -9.89
C ALA A 52 6.39 3.90 -8.73
N GLY A 53 6.09 3.50 -7.48
CA GLY A 53 6.30 4.34 -6.31
C GLY A 53 7.76 4.75 -6.11
N ALA A 54 8.70 3.83 -6.33
CA ALA A 54 10.13 4.08 -6.23
C ALA A 54 10.61 5.13 -7.25
N LEU A 55 10.14 5.06 -8.49
CA LEU A 55 10.45 6.08 -9.50
C LEU A 55 9.84 7.44 -9.14
N PHE A 56 8.63 7.45 -8.58
CA PHE A 56 8.01 8.68 -8.09
C PHE A 56 8.73 9.27 -6.86
N ALA A 57 9.56 8.52 -6.15
CA ALA A 57 10.40 9.05 -5.06
C ALA A 57 11.36 10.14 -5.55
N PHE A 58 11.75 10.12 -6.81
CA PHE A 58 12.54 11.17 -7.45
C PHE A 58 11.83 12.54 -7.48
N TYR A 59 10.50 12.55 -7.58
CA TYR A 59 9.70 13.77 -7.65
C TYR A 59 9.08 14.18 -6.32
N LEU A 60 8.68 13.20 -5.51
CA LEU A 60 7.88 13.40 -4.30
C LEU A 60 8.66 13.08 -3.00
N GLY A 61 9.86 12.50 -3.12
CA GLY A 61 10.63 12.01 -1.97
C GLY A 61 11.57 13.01 -1.30
N ASP A 62 11.67 14.23 -1.78
CA ASP A 62 12.67 15.23 -1.32
C ASP A 62 12.70 15.42 0.19
N ALA A 63 11.53 15.51 0.83
CA ALA A 63 11.42 15.70 2.28
C ALA A 63 12.01 14.50 3.06
N LEU A 64 11.72 13.28 2.60
CA LEU A 64 12.27 12.05 3.20
C LEU A 64 13.75 11.86 2.89
N ILE A 65 14.19 12.10 1.66
CA ILE A 65 15.61 12.04 1.29
C ILE A 65 16.43 12.95 2.20
N LYS A 66 15.96 14.17 2.43
CA LYS A 66 16.59 15.12 3.36
C LYS A 66 16.56 14.62 4.80
N ALA A 67 15.43 14.08 5.27
CA ALA A 67 15.31 13.56 6.63
C ALA A 67 16.25 12.39 6.89
N PHE A 68 16.40 11.46 5.95
CA PHE A 68 17.23 10.26 6.07
C PHE A 68 18.70 10.46 5.62
N SER A 69 19.08 11.64 5.18
CA SER A 69 20.48 11.96 4.87
C SER A 69 21.39 12.06 6.10
N GLY A 70 20.83 11.96 7.31
CA GLY A 70 21.58 12.10 8.57
C GLY A 70 21.97 13.52 8.92
N LYS A 71 21.71 14.50 8.05
CA LYS A 71 22.04 15.91 8.30
C LYS A 71 21.32 16.46 9.53
N GLY A 72 22.11 17.01 10.45
CA GLY A 72 21.65 17.51 11.74
C GLY A 72 21.50 16.43 12.82
N LEU A 73 21.58 15.15 12.48
CA LEU A 73 21.59 14.05 13.45
C LEU A 73 22.99 13.76 13.96
N VAL A 74 23.98 13.80 13.07
CA VAL A 74 25.41 13.71 13.35
C VAL A 74 26.17 14.83 12.64
N GLY A 75 27.41 15.08 13.01
CA GLY A 75 28.24 16.12 12.40
C GLY A 75 28.50 15.89 10.90
N PRO A 76 28.74 16.95 10.12
CA PRO A 76 29.00 16.83 8.69
C PRO A 76 30.27 16.03 8.36
N GLU A 77 31.25 16.07 9.24
CA GLU A 77 32.52 15.28 9.14
C GLU A 77 32.23 13.77 9.25
N VAL A 78 31.30 13.36 10.12
CA VAL A 78 30.88 11.96 10.28
C VAL A 78 30.14 11.47 9.04
N LEU A 79 29.26 12.31 8.47
CA LEU A 79 28.53 11.98 7.24
C LEU A 79 29.44 11.90 6.01
N ALA A 80 30.55 12.65 6.01
CA ALA A 80 31.53 12.62 4.93
C ALA A 80 32.39 11.34 4.96
N ASP A 81 32.38 10.58 6.06
CA ASP A 81 33.05 9.28 6.15
C ASP A 81 32.19 8.16 5.54
N PRO A 82 32.63 7.52 4.44
CA PRO A 82 31.89 6.41 3.84
C PRO A 82 31.74 5.21 4.77
N SER A 83 32.68 5.03 5.71
CA SER A 83 32.68 3.94 6.69
C SER A 83 31.45 4.03 7.59
N PHE A 84 31.04 5.25 7.97
CA PHE A 84 29.86 5.49 8.80
C PHE A 84 28.57 5.01 8.13
N ILE A 85 28.32 5.48 6.91
CA ILE A 85 27.11 5.11 6.18
C ILE A 85 27.13 3.62 5.77
N ALA A 86 28.31 3.07 5.43
CA ALA A 86 28.45 1.65 5.14
C ALA A 86 28.09 0.80 6.37
N ALA A 87 28.56 1.17 7.57
CA ALA A 87 28.23 0.47 8.81
C ALA A 87 26.73 0.51 9.10
N VAL A 88 26.07 1.68 8.93
CA VAL A 88 24.62 1.83 9.06
C VAL A 88 23.87 0.92 8.08
N ALA A 89 24.27 0.92 6.81
CA ALA A 89 23.62 0.13 5.77
C ALA A 89 23.79 -1.38 5.99
N ILE A 90 25.00 -1.84 6.37
CA ILE A 90 25.28 -3.25 6.69
C ILE A 90 24.43 -3.70 7.87
N ALA A 91 24.38 -2.92 8.94
CA ALA A 91 23.61 -3.25 10.13
C ALA A 91 22.12 -3.33 9.84
N ALA A 92 21.59 -2.34 9.13
CA ALA A 92 20.18 -2.32 8.74
C ALA A 92 19.83 -3.50 7.81
N ALA A 93 20.64 -3.75 6.79
CA ALA A 93 20.47 -4.87 5.86
C ALA A 93 20.48 -6.23 6.58
N SER A 94 21.49 -6.44 7.45
CA SER A 94 21.63 -7.69 8.21
C SER A 94 20.42 -7.94 9.10
N THR A 95 20.00 -6.91 9.84
CA THR A 95 18.85 -7.00 10.75
C THR A 95 17.56 -7.32 9.99
N VAL A 96 17.28 -6.61 8.89
CA VAL A 96 16.07 -6.81 8.08
C VAL A 96 16.10 -8.17 7.39
N PHE A 97 17.26 -8.58 6.86
CA PHE A 97 17.38 -9.87 6.17
C PHE A 97 17.25 -11.05 7.14
N LEU A 98 17.83 -10.96 8.33
CA LEU A 98 17.65 -11.98 9.37
C LEU A 98 16.19 -12.12 9.75
N ALA A 99 15.47 -11.01 10.01
CA ALA A 99 14.04 -11.02 10.31
C ALA A 99 13.22 -11.62 9.16
N THR A 100 13.59 -11.33 7.90
CA THR A 100 12.96 -11.93 6.71
C THR A 100 13.12 -13.44 6.68
N ARG A 101 14.31 -13.94 6.99
CA ARG A 101 14.57 -15.39 7.08
C ARG A 101 13.77 -16.08 8.17
N LEU A 102 13.47 -15.38 9.26
CA LEU A 102 12.61 -15.84 10.34
C LEU A 102 11.11 -15.65 10.04
N GLY A 103 10.76 -14.92 8.97
CA GLY A 103 9.38 -14.65 8.55
C GLY A 103 8.70 -13.53 9.33
N PHE A 104 9.47 -12.70 10.05
CA PHE A 104 8.92 -11.55 10.77
C PHE A 104 8.89 -10.28 9.90
N PRO A 105 7.73 -9.62 9.79
CA PRO A 105 7.65 -8.27 9.20
C PRO A 105 8.24 -7.25 10.18
N VAL A 106 9.40 -6.71 9.84
CA VAL A 106 10.10 -5.70 10.65
C VAL A 106 10.17 -4.36 9.92
N SER A 107 10.57 -3.33 10.64
CA SER A 107 10.69 -1.97 10.12
C SER A 107 12.11 -1.70 9.63
N THR A 108 12.28 -1.49 8.34
CA THR A 108 13.55 -0.99 7.77
C THR A 108 13.90 0.38 8.35
N THR A 109 12.90 1.22 8.66
CA THR A 109 13.14 2.50 9.35
C THR A 109 13.76 2.30 10.74
N HIS A 110 13.26 1.34 11.55
CA HIS A 110 13.88 0.99 12.84
C HIS A 110 15.31 0.52 12.66
N ALA A 111 15.59 -0.30 11.67
CA ALA A 111 16.92 -0.82 11.42
C ALA A 111 17.91 0.29 11.00
N ILE A 112 17.45 1.22 10.12
CA ILE A 112 18.27 2.38 9.72
C ILE A 112 18.50 3.31 10.91
N VAL A 113 17.46 3.63 11.68
CA VAL A 113 17.57 4.51 12.87
C VAL A 113 18.47 3.88 13.92
N GLY A 114 18.31 2.58 14.19
CA GLY A 114 19.20 1.85 15.07
C GLY A 114 20.66 1.89 14.61
N GLY A 115 20.86 1.69 13.30
CA GLY A 115 22.18 1.80 12.69
C GLY A 115 22.82 3.19 12.85
N LEU A 116 22.05 4.25 12.59
CA LEU A 116 22.49 5.64 12.77
C LEU A 116 22.85 5.95 14.23
N VAL A 117 22.07 5.45 15.18
CA VAL A 117 22.36 5.60 16.62
C VAL A 117 23.63 4.82 16.99
N GLY A 118 23.72 3.55 16.62
CA GLY A 118 24.84 2.69 16.99
C GLY A 118 26.18 3.20 16.43
N ALA A 119 26.26 3.44 15.13
CA ALA A 119 27.45 3.99 14.51
C ALA A 119 27.75 5.43 15.00
N GLY A 120 26.69 6.25 15.21
CA GLY A 120 26.84 7.62 15.70
C GLY A 120 27.38 7.72 17.11
N LEU A 121 27.12 6.76 17.99
CA LEU A 121 27.71 6.69 19.34
C LEU A 121 29.20 6.37 19.33
N MET A 122 29.70 5.72 18.27
CA MET A 122 31.11 5.37 18.10
C MET A 122 31.87 6.42 17.31
N ALA A 123 31.18 7.21 16.49
CA ALA A 123 31.79 8.27 15.70
C ALA A 123 32.14 9.50 16.56
N PRO A 124 33.14 10.31 16.15
CA PRO A 124 33.47 11.55 16.86
C PRO A 124 32.29 12.54 16.79
N GLY A 125 31.92 13.13 17.94
CA GLY A 125 30.84 14.10 18.05
C GLY A 125 29.64 13.57 18.83
N GLN A 126 28.54 14.32 18.80
CA GLN A 126 27.34 13.99 19.53
C GLN A 126 26.19 13.68 18.56
N VAL A 127 25.40 12.64 18.87
CA VAL A 127 24.13 12.37 18.21
C VAL A 127 23.07 13.32 18.76
N ALA A 128 22.33 14.00 17.88
CA ALA A 128 21.24 14.88 18.27
C ALA A 128 19.99 14.07 18.66
N PHE A 129 19.94 13.57 19.89
CA PHE A 129 18.86 12.72 20.40
C PHE A 129 17.49 13.39 20.40
N SER A 130 17.40 14.73 20.58
CA SER A 130 16.14 15.46 20.48
C SER A 130 15.55 15.34 19.08
N LEU A 131 16.36 15.59 18.05
CA LEU A 131 15.97 15.48 16.65
C LEU A 131 15.60 14.04 16.28
N LEU A 132 16.36 13.05 16.79
CA LEU A 132 16.06 11.63 16.64
C LEU A 132 14.69 11.30 17.23
N GLY A 133 14.39 11.79 18.42
CA GLY A 133 13.11 11.60 19.10
C GLY A 133 11.94 12.16 18.30
N GLU A 134 12.02 13.41 17.90
CA GLU A 134 10.92 14.12 17.25
C GLU A 134 10.65 13.64 15.81
N ARG A 135 11.72 13.45 15.01
CA ARG A 135 11.58 13.12 13.58
C ARG A 135 11.40 11.63 13.28
N PHE A 136 11.89 10.76 14.16
CA PHE A 136 11.87 9.33 13.90
C PHE A 136 11.14 8.54 14.98
N LEU A 137 11.52 8.63 16.26
CA LEU A 137 10.96 7.76 17.29
C LEU A 137 9.47 8.04 17.55
N LEU A 138 9.08 9.31 17.62
CA LEU A 138 7.69 9.68 17.86
C LEU A 138 6.76 9.25 16.72
N PRO A 139 7.04 9.52 15.43
CA PRO A 139 6.23 8.99 14.32
C PRO A 139 6.19 7.45 14.28
N LEU A 140 7.30 6.78 14.57
CA LEU A 140 7.36 5.32 14.62
C LEU A 140 6.48 4.74 15.72
N LEU A 141 6.43 5.38 16.89
CA LEU A 141 5.61 4.96 18.01
C LEU A 141 4.12 5.20 17.74
N ILE A 142 3.76 6.34 17.17
CA ILE A 142 2.35 6.72 16.94
C ILE A 142 1.74 5.93 15.76
N ALA A 143 2.51 5.63 14.72
CA ALA A 143 2.00 5.06 13.48
C ALA A 143 1.14 3.79 13.63
N PRO A 144 1.52 2.75 14.42
CA PRO A 144 0.70 1.55 14.56
C PRO A 144 -0.63 1.83 15.28
N PHE A 145 -0.63 2.69 16.29
CA PHE A 145 -1.86 3.06 17.01
C PHE A 145 -2.80 3.87 16.13
N ALA A 146 -2.27 4.82 15.36
CA ALA A 146 -3.04 5.57 14.39
C ALA A 146 -3.65 4.64 13.32
N ALA A 147 -2.88 3.66 12.83
CA ALA A 147 -3.36 2.68 11.88
C ALA A 147 -4.49 1.81 12.44
N ILE A 148 -4.36 1.34 13.69
CA ILE A 148 -5.40 0.58 14.38
C ILE A 148 -6.66 1.44 14.54
N ALA A 149 -6.54 2.64 15.10
CA ALA A 149 -7.68 3.52 15.36
C ALA A 149 -8.44 3.91 14.08
N LEU A 150 -7.70 4.30 13.03
CA LEU A 150 -8.29 4.65 11.74
C LEU A 150 -8.96 3.44 11.08
N THR A 151 -8.37 2.24 11.17
CA THR A 151 -8.97 1.02 10.64
C THR A 151 -10.26 0.67 11.37
N LEU A 152 -10.29 0.74 12.70
CA LEU A 152 -11.49 0.51 13.50
C LEU A 152 -12.61 1.50 13.12
N ALA A 153 -12.27 2.78 13.01
CA ALA A 153 -13.22 3.83 12.64
C ALA A 153 -13.78 3.60 11.23
N LEU A 154 -12.89 3.44 10.24
CA LEU A 154 -13.26 3.31 8.84
C LEU A 154 -14.05 2.01 8.56
N TYR A 155 -13.62 0.89 9.15
CA TYR A 155 -14.35 -0.36 9.06
C TYR A 155 -15.76 -0.25 9.64
N THR A 156 -15.91 0.41 10.79
CA THR A 156 -17.22 0.64 11.40
C THR A 156 -18.12 1.50 10.52
N VAL A 157 -17.57 2.56 9.92
CA VAL A 157 -18.29 3.43 8.98
C VAL A 157 -18.72 2.64 7.75
N PHE A 158 -17.83 1.89 7.10
CA PHE A 158 -18.17 1.09 5.92
C PHE A 158 -19.20 0.02 6.22
N ARG A 159 -19.10 -0.63 7.39
CA ARG A 159 -20.09 -1.60 7.84
C ARG A 159 -21.47 -0.97 8.03
N ARG A 160 -21.55 0.21 8.64
CA ARG A 160 -22.82 0.93 8.83
C ARG A 160 -23.43 1.38 7.50
N ILE A 161 -22.63 1.95 6.61
CA ILE A 161 -23.06 2.36 5.28
C ILE A 161 -23.61 1.15 4.49
N ARG A 162 -22.87 0.03 4.49
CA ARG A 162 -23.31 -1.20 3.83
C ARG A 162 -24.66 -1.70 4.36
N LEU A 163 -24.82 -1.73 5.69
CA LEU A 163 -26.07 -2.17 6.32
C LEU A 163 -27.21 -1.21 6.03
N TRP A 164 -26.96 0.09 6.06
CA TRP A 164 -27.95 1.13 5.76
C TRP A 164 -28.41 1.07 4.30
N LEU A 165 -27.52 0.83 3.36
CA LEU A 165 -27.81 0.69 1.94
C LEU A 165 -28.40 -0.70 1.58
N GLY A 166 -28.44 -1.64 2.52
CA GLY A 166 -28.91 -3.01 2.27
C GLY A 166 -28.03 -3.79 1.27
N VAL A 167 -26.76 -3.40 1.08
CA VAL A 167 -25.84 -4.02 0.12
C VAL A 167 -25.38 -5.37 0.63
N SER A 168 -25.70 -6.45 -0.11
CA SER A 168 -25.20 -7.82 0.08
C SER A 168 -24.11 -8.15 -0.97
N ARG A 169 -23.52 -9.33 -0.90
CA ARG A 169 -22.59 -9.82 -1.93
C ARG A 169 -23.26 -10.01 -3.29
N GLU A 170 -24.55 -10.32 -3.28
CA GLU A 170 -25.36 -10.58 -4.46
C GLU A 170 -25.94 -9.29 -5.05
N THR A 171 -25.82 -8.15 -4.37
CA THR A 171 -26.28 -6.86 -4.86
C THR A 171 -25.56 -6.51 -6.15
N CYS A 172 -26.34 -6.30 -7.20
CA CYS A 172 -25.84 -6.01 -8.55
C CYS A 172 -26.45 -4.70 -9.05
N LEU A 173 -25.60 -3.87 -9.66
CA LEU A 173 -26.02 -2.71 -10.43
C LEU A 173 -26.19 -3.16 -11.88
N CYS A 174 -27.42 -3.23 -12.35
CA CYS A 174 -27.74 -3.74 -13.66
C CYS A 174 -28.06 -2.59 -14.62
N ILE A 175 -27.38 -2.58 -15.75
CA ILE A 175 -27.67 -1.67 -16.87
C ILE A 175 -28.09 -2.55 -18.03
N GLY A 176 -29.31 -2.40 -18.50
CA GLY A 176 -29.83 -3.23 -19.61
C GLY A 176 -30.87 -2.50 -20.42
N GLU A 177 -31.12 -3.01 -21.62
CA GLU A 177 -32.17 -2.56 -22.47
C GLU A 177 -33.49 -3.22 -22.01
N LYS A 178 -34.50 -2.41 -21.78
CA LYS A 178 -35.87 -2.86 -21.52
C LYS A 178 -36.81 -2.24 -22.52
N GLU A 179 -37.66 -3.07 -23.09
CA GLU A 179 -38.72 -2.58 -23.94
C GLU A 179 -39.82 -1.89 -23.10
N HIS A 180 -39.97 -0.61 -23.28
CA HIS A 180 -41.04 0.18 -22.68
C HIS A 180 -42.21 0.25 -23.63
N VAL A 181 -43.37 -0.12 -23.14
CA VAL A 181 -44.65 0.06 -23.89
C VAL A 181 -44.99 1.54 -23.82
N VAL A 182 -44.84 2.24 -24.93
CA VAL A 182 -45.23 3.64 -25.04
C VAL A 182 -46.55 3.67 -25.80
N ALA A 183 -47.60 4.25 -25.21
CA ALA A 183 -48.83 4.53 -25.91
C ALA A 183 -48.54 5.62 -26.97
N VAL A 184 -48.61 5.26 -28.23
CA VAL A 184 -48.53 6.23 -29.31
C VAL A 184 -49.94 6.78 -29.52
N GLU A 185 -50.16 8.04 -29.21
CA GLU A 185 -51.38 8.73 -29.58
C GLU A 185 -51.39 8.84 -31.10
N SER A 186 -52.17 7.95 -31.73
CA SER A 186 -52.43 8.10 -33.15
C SER A 186 -53.31 9.35 -33.38
N PRO A 187 -52.94 10.23 -34.32
CA PRO A 187 -53.79 11.34 -34.64
C PRO A 187 -55.18 10.79 -35.08
N VAL A 188 -56.20 11.26 -34.42
CA VAL A 188 -57.59 10.89 -34.76
C VAL A 188 -57.85 11.34 -36.18
N MET A 189 -57.74 10.43 -37.15
CA MET A 189 -58.14 10.69 -38.52
C MET A 189 -59.66 10.55 -38.59
N MET A 190 -60.35 11.68 -38.59
CA MET A 190 -61.80 11.68 -38.88
C MET A 190 -62.01 11.36 -40.36
N VAL A 191 -62.36 10.13 -40.64
CA VAL A 191 -62.84 9.75 -41.97
C VAL A 191 -64.36 9.89 -41.97
N ALA A 192 -64.84 10.93 -42.57
CA ALA A 192 -66.25 11.10 -42.84
C ALA A 192 -66.67 10.18 -43.99
N GLN A 193 -67.29 9.07 -43.67
CA GLN A 193 -68.00 8.24 -44.67
C GLN A 193 -69.48 8.21 -44.39
N GLY A 194 -70.26 8.73 -45.27
CA GLY A 194 -71.74 8.52 -45.29
C GLY A 194 -72.49 9.80 -45.48
N THR A 195 -73.37 9.81 -46.48
CA THR A 195 -74.47 10.76 -46.71
C THR A 195 -75.68 10.30 -45.84
N GLY A 196 -75.80 10.84 -44.61
CA GLY A 196 -76.95 10.55 -43.74
C GLY A 196 -76.51 10.60 -42.24
N SER A 197 -77.46 11.07 -41.44
CA SER A 197 -77.30 11.55 -40.03
C SER A 197 -76.83 10.58 -38.96
N GLU A 198 -75.87 9.74 -39.20
CA GLU A 198 -75.23 8.95 -38.10
C GLU A 198 -73.73 8.96 -38.24
N MET A 199 -73.10 9.76 -37.39
CA MET A 199 -71.65 9.82 -37.28
C MET A 199 -71.20 8.77 -36.25
N VAL A 200 -70.73 7.61 -36.72
CA VAL A 200 -70.15 6.60 -35.88
C VAL A 200 -68.65 6.96 -35.65
N LEU A 201 -68.32 7.44 -34.47
CA LEU A 201 -66.97 7.61 -34.02
C LEU A 201 -66.36 6.23 -33.78
N LYS A 202 -65.55 5.72 -34.73
CA LYS A 202 -64.64 4.60 -34.44
C LYS A 202 -63.43 5.14 -33.73
N SER A 203 -63.34 4.83 -32.44
CA SER A 203 -62.12 5.03 -31.65
C SER A 203 -61.00 4.25 -32.31
N ALA A 204 -59.97 4.94 -32.80
CA ALA A 204 -58.76 4.29 -33.22
C ALA A 204 -58.07 3.71 -31.96
N THR A 205 -58.00 2.40 -31.92
CA THR A 205 -57.20 1.71 -30.89
C THR A 205 -55.77 2.19 -31.01
N GLY A 206 -55.30 2.91 -29.98
CA GLY A 206 -53.91 3.35 -29.91
C GLY A 206 -52.97 2.14 -30.02
N HIS A 207 -52.08 2.20 -30.97
CA HIS A 207 -51.05 1.17 -31.10
C HIS A 207 -50.01 1.38 -29.99
N ALA A 208 -49.74 0.32 -29.22
CA ALA A 208 -48.64 0.31 -28.28
C ALA A 208 -47.35 0.00 -29.05
N GLU A 209 -46.40 0.91 -29.03
CA GLU A 209 -45.07 0.72 -29.61
C GLU A 209 -44.09 0.34 -28.52
N LEU A 210 -43.32 -0.73 -28.74
CA LEU A 210 -42.24 -1.13 -27.87
C LEU A 210 -40.99 -0.28 -28.23
N ARG A 211 -40.55 0.58 -27.34
CA ARG A 211 -39.33 1.35 -27.52
C ARG A 211 -38.23 0.84 -26.60
N PRO A 212 -37.05 0.55 -27.13
CA PRO A 212 -35.91 0.19 -26.30
C PRO A 212 -35.51 1.39 -25.45
N GLY A 213 -35.39 1.16 -24.15
CA GLY A 213 -34.90 2.15 -23.18
C GLY A 213 -33.80 1.55 -22.30
N ILE A 214 -32.82 2.35 -21.92
CA ILE A 214 -31.81 1.94 -20.99
C ILE A 214 -32.34 2.15 -19.57
N GLU A 215 -32.45 1.07 -18.78
CA GLU A 215 -32.83 1.12 -17.37
C GLU A 215 -31.63 0.79 -16.48
N LEU A 216 -31.37 1.65 -15.50
CA LEU A 216 -30.40 1.42 -14.42
C LEU A 216 -31.17 0.92 -13.20
N ARG A 217 -30.82 -0.27 -12.68
CA ARG A 217 -31.50 -0.83 -11.50
C ARG A 217 -30.52 -1.51 -10.55
N VAL A 218 -30.80 -1.37 -9.26
CA VAL A 218 -30.14 -2.13 -8.19
C VAL A 218 -31.01 -3.33 -7.86
N GLY A 219 -30.46 -4.54 -7.95
CA GLY A 219 -31.15 -5.80 -7.65
C GLY A 219 -30.14 -6.89 -7.26
N ASP A 220 -30.57 -8.14 -7.25
CA ASP A 220 -29.68 -9.28 -7.17
C ASP A 220 -29.29 -9.79 -8.57
N GLU A 221 -28.17 -10.54 -8.64
CA GLU A 221 -27.63 -11.03 -9.91
C GLU A 221 -28.62 -11.96 -10.64
N ALA A 222 -29.38 -12.76 -9.89
CA ALA A 222 -30.36 -13.69 -10.46
C ALA A 222 -31.55 -12.94 -11.09
N SER A 223 -32.11 -11.95 -10.40
CA SER A 223 -33.18 -11.12 -10.90
C SER A 223 -32.77 -10.26 -12.10
N CYS A 224 -31.52 -9.79 -12.10
CA CYS A 224 -30.95 -9.06 -13.24
C CYS A 224 -30.85 -9.97 -14.49
N LYS A 225 -30.28 -11.18 -14.36
CA LYS A 225 -30.17 -12.15 -15.47
C LYS A 225 -31.52 -12.59 -16.03
N GLN A 226 -32.52 -12.76 -15.17
CA GLN A 226 -33.88 -13.14 -15.64
C GLN A 226 -34.57 -12.02 -16.41
N ARG A 227 -34.28 -10.77 -16.08
CA ARG A 227 -34.97 -9.61 -16.63
C ARG A 227 -34.39 -9.12 -17.97
N TYR A 228 -33.09 -9.30 -18.16
CA TYR A 228 -32.34 -8.77 -19.30
C TYR A 228 -31.75 -9.91 -20.14
N ASN A 229 -32.60 -10.59 -20.92
CA ASN A 229 -32.16 -11.68 -21.79
C ASN A 229 -31.11 -11.23 -22.83
N GLY A 230 -29.86 -11.43 -22.53
CA GLY A 230 -28.75 -11.36 -23.51
C GLY A 230 -27.95 -10.05 -23.59
N HIS A 231 -28.40 -8.92 -23.01
CA HIS A 231 -27.71 -7.63 -23.08
C HIS A 231 -27.53 -7.00 -21.70
N LEU A 232 -26.84 -7.70 -20.78
CA LEU A 232 -26.62 -7.22 -19.44
C LEU A 232 -25.17 -6.77 -19.24
N ILE A 233 -24.95 -5.49 -18.91
CA ILE A 233 -23.74 -5.04 -18.25
C ILE A 233 -24.06 -4.94 -16.76
N GLY A 234 -23.67 -5.96 -15.97
CA GLY A 234 -23.89 -5.98 -14.54
C GLY A 234 -22.55 -5.82 -13.80
N ILE A 235 -22.46 -4.83 -12.90
CA ILE A 235 -21.37 -4.71 -11.94
C ILE A 235 -21.93 -5.18 -10.60
N ASN A 236 -21.55 -6.38 -10.16
CA ASN A 236 -21.94 -6.84 -8.84
C ASN A 236 -21.06 -6.22 -7.76
N ALA A 237 -21.58 -6.10 -6.54
CA ALA A 237 -20.89 -5.50 -5.41
C ALA A 237 -19.57 -6.22 -5.08
N ASP A 238 -19.53 -7.54 -5.25
CA ASP A 238 -18.34 -8.35 -5.02
C ASP A 238 -17.22 -8.01 -6.01
N SER A 239 -17.55 -7.88 -7.31
CA SER A 239 -16.58 -7.47 -8.34
C SER A 239 -16.06 -6.06 -8.10
N LEU A 240 -16.92 -5.12 -7.70
CA LEU A 240 -16.50 -3.77 -7.37
C LEU A 240 -15.53 -3.74 -6.17
N VAL A 241 -15.85 -4.47 -5.10
CA VAL A 241 -14.99 -4.59 -3.92
C VAL A 241 -13.65 -5.23 -4.29
N ASN A 242 -13.65 -6.24 -5.16
CA ASN A 242 -12.43 -6.87 -5.67
C ASN A 242 -11.53 -5.87 -6.40
N VAL A 243 -12.08 -5.08 -7.32
CA VAL A 243 -11.34 -4.06 -8.06
C VAL A 243 -10.77 -3.01 -7.11
N LEU A 244 -11.58 -2.50 -6.17
CA LEU A 244 -11.14 -1.54 -5.16
C LEU A 244 -10.05 -2.13 -4.24
N HIS A 245 -10.17 -3.42 -3.90
CA HIS A 245 -9.16 -4.13 -3.12
C HIS A 245 -7.83 -4.24 -3.88
N PHE A 246 -7.85 -4.57 -5.18
CA PHE A 246 -6.67 -4.57 -6.05
C PHE A 246 -6.00 -3.21 -6.15
N ILE A 247 -6.78 -2.16 -6.40
CA ILE A 247 -6.27 -0.79 -6.49
C ILE A 247 -5.66 -0.35 -5.16
N SER A 248 -6.33 -0.60 -4.04
CA SER A 248 -5.83 -0.24 -2.71
C SER A 248 -4.55 -1.00 -2.34
N ALA A 249 -4.45 -2.27 -2.71
CA ALA A 249 -3.23 -3.06 -2.54
C ALA A 249 -2.06 -2.48 -3.35
N GLY A 250 -2.33 -2.09 -4.60
CA GLY A 250 -1.37 -1.37 -5.44
C GLY A 250 -0.96 -0.02 -4.85
N SER A 251 -1.90 0.71 -4.27
CA SER A 251 -1.62 2.00 -3.61
C SER A 251 -0.68 1.83 -2.41
N VAL A 252 -0.80 0.75 -1.63
CA VAL A 252 0.18 0.43 -0.57
C VAL A 252 1.55 0.10 -1.15
N GLY A 253 1.60 -0.70 -2.22
CA GLY A 253 2.86 -1.01 -2.91
C GLY A 253 3.56 0.25 -3.44
N PHE A 254 2.79 1.17 -4.06
CA PHE A 254 3.26 2.47 -4.51
C PHE A 254 3.77 3.33 -3.34
N ALA A 255 2.97 3.50 -2.28
CA ALA A 255 3.31 4.29 -1.10
C ALA A 255 4.60 3.81 -0.45
N ARG A 256 4.76 2.48 -0.37
CA ARG A 256 5.96 1.84 0.15
C ARG A 256 7.17 2.07 -0.75
N GLY A 257 7.03 1.87 -2.06
CA GLY A 257 8.10 2.14 -3.02
C GLY A 257 8.61 3.57 -2.93
N LEU A 258 7.69 4.55 -2.87
CA LEU A 258 7.99 5.96 -2.67
C LEU A 258 8.79 6.20 -1.37
N GLN A 259 8.30 5.67 -0.26
CA GLN A 259 8.86 5.96 1.06
C GLN A 259 10.21 5.26 1.29
N ASP A 260 10.32 3.98 0.98
CA ASP A 260 11.51 3.19 1.29
C ASP A 260 12.67 3.52 0.36
N THR A 261 12.39 3.79 -0.93
CA THR A 261 13.43 4.26 -1.86
C THR A 261 13.98 5.60 -1.42
N ALA A 262 13.14 6.56 -1.01
CA ALA A 262 13.59 7.85 -0.52
C ALA A 262 14.48 7.74 0.72
N LYS A 263 14.17 6.82 1.66
CA LYS A 263 15.00 6.57 2.86
C LYS A 263 16.39 6.02 2.51
N ILE A 264 16.45 5.01 1.63
CA ILE A 264 17.70 4.37 1.24
C ILE A 264 18.56 5.33 0.40
N VAL A 265 17.95 6.06 -0.53
CA VAL A 265 18.64 7.10 -1.30
C VAL A 265 19.09 8.24 -0.40
N GLY A 266 18.33 8.57 0.64
CA GLY A 266 18.73 9.56 1.65
C GLY A 266 20.08 9.23 2.30
N LEU A 267 20.33 7.97 2.63
CA LEU A 267 21.64 7.53 3.16
C LEU A 267 22.77 7.78 2.15
N LEU A 268 22.55 7.50 0.86
CA LEU A 268 23.54 7.76 -0.19
C LEU A 268 23.83 9.26 -0.36
N VAL A 269 22.79 10.09 -0.32
CA VAL A 269 22.92 11.56 -0.39
C VAL A 269 23.65 12.11 0.83
N GLY A 270 23.45 11.50 2.01
CA GLY A 270 24.17 11.84 3.24
C GLY A 270 25.67 11.64 3.11
N ALA A 271 26.10 10.56 2.47
CA ALA A 271 27.50 10.20 2.29
C ALA A 271 28.31 11.19 1.41
N SER A 272 27.68 12.16 0.76
CA SER A 272 28.28 13.25 -0.06
C SER A 272 29.35 12.84 -1.11
N LEU A 273 29.79 11.59 -1.09
CA LEU A 273 30.97 11.06 -1.79
C LEU A 273 30.66 10.40 -3.13
N ILE A 274 29.39 10.10 -3.42
CA ILE A 274 29.00 9.32 -4.61
C ILE A 274 28.55 10.24 -5.76
N GLY A 275 28.81 11.57 -5.67
CA GLY A 275 28.47 12.49 -6.75
C GLY A 275 26.97 12.55 -7.07
N LEU A 276 26.09 12.15 -6.15
CA LEU A 276 24.63 12.30 -6.29
C LEU A 276 24.18 13.76 -6.09
N THR A 277 24.98 14.68 -6.61
CA THR A 277 24.76 16.12 -6.48
C THR A 277 23.92 16.68 -7.60
N ASP A 278 23.95 16.01 -8.75
CA ASP A 278 23.16 16.39 -9.92
C ASP A 278 21.91 15.50 -10.07
N ARG A 279 20.91 16.02 -10.79
CA ARG A 279 19.61 15.37 -10.95
C ARG A 279 19.69 14.02 -11.66
N SER A 280 20.66 13.85 -12.58
CA SER A 280 20.81 12.61 -13.33
C SER A 280 21.38 11.48 -12.48
N SER A 281 22.41 11.75 -11.67
CA SER A 281 22.99 10.75 -10.77
C SER A 281 22.02 10.33 -9.66
N LEU A 282 21.20 11.27 -9.16
CA LEU A 282 20.13 10.94 -8.22
C LEU A 282 19.09 9.98 -8.85
N LEU A 283 18.71 10.20 -10.11
CA LEU A 283 17.78 9.32 -10.83
C LEU A 283 18.36 7.89 -10.96
N TRP A 284 19.64 7.76 -11.30
CA TRP A 284 20.30 6.45 -11.35
C TRP A 284 20.34 5.77 -9.99
N GLY A 285 20.62 6.52 -8.91
CA GLY A 285 20.55 6.01 -7.55
C GLY A 285 19.16 5.46 -7.20
N VAL A 286 18.11 6.23 -7.49
CA VAL A 286 16.71 5.81 -7.32
C VAL A 286 16.41 4.55 -8.13
N ALA A 287 16.82 4.49 -9.41
CA ALA A 287 16.54 3.36 -10.29
C ALA A 287 17.23 2.07 -9.79
N ILE A 288 18.49 2.15 -9.38
CA ILE A 288 19.23 1.00 -8.83
C ILE A 288 18.57 0.48 -7.55
N VAL A 289 18.25 1.37 -6.61
CA VAL A 289 17.55 1.00 -5.37
C VAL A 289 16.21 0.36 -5.67
N ALA A 290 15.43 0.90 -6.62
CA ALA A 290 14.14 0.36 -7.04
C ALA A 290 14.26 -1.06 -7.60
N VAL A 291 15.21 -1.31 -8.49
CA VAL A 291 15.44 -2.63 -9.11
C VAL A 291 15.87 -3.64 -8.05
N LEU A 292 16.84 -3.29 -7.18
CA LEU A 292 17.31 -4.19 -6.13
C LEU A 292 16.22 -4.51 -5.11
N THR A 293 15.38 -3.53 -4.77
CA THR A 293 14.22 -3.74 -3.90
C THR A 293 13.20 -4.68 -4.57
N ALA A 294 12.93 -4.50 -5.87
CA ALA A 294 12.05 -5.41 -6.61
C ALA A 294 12.58 -6.84 -6.62
N LEU A 295 13.88 -7.02 -6.91
CA LEU A 295 14.55 -8.34 -6.90
C LEU A 295 14.50 -8.99 -5.52
N GLY A 296 14.74 -8.24 -4.44
CA GLY A 296 14.64 -8.74 -3.08
C GLY A 296 13.26 -9.31 -2.77
N GLY A 297 12.21 -8.58 -3.15
CA GLY A 297 10.82 -9.02 -3.00
C GLY A 297 10.52 -10.30 -3.79
N LEU A 298 10.93 -10.34 -5.06
CA LEU A 298 10.69 -11.49 -5.91
C LEU A 298 11.33 -12.77 -5.37
N LEU A 299 12.58 -12.66 -4.88
CA LEU A 299 13.38 -13.82 -4.51
C LEU A 299 13.17 -14.30 -3.07
N SER A 300 12.78 -13.42 -2.14
CA SER A 300 12.88 -13.74 -0.72
C SER A 300 11.67 -13.37 0.15
N ALA A 301 10.56 -12.82 -0.40
CA ALA A 301 9.44 -12.33 0.40
C ALA A 301 8.49 -13.41 0.95
N ARG A 302 8.58 -14.68 0.51
CA ARG A 302 7.53 -15.69 0.75
C ARG A 302 7.21 -15.94 2.23
N ARG A 303 8.23 -16.02 3.09
CA ARG A 303 8.00 -16.29 4.53
C ARG A 303 7.26 -15.15 5.22
N VAL A 304 7.60 -13.91 4.88
CA VAL A 304 6.91 -12.72 5.40
C VAL A 304 5.51 -12.62 4.82
N ALA A 305 5.34 -12.97 3.54
CA ALA A 305 4.04 -13.03 2.88
C ALA A 305 3.05 -13.94 3.60
N GLU A 306 3.49 -15.15 3.98
CA GLU A 306 2.67 -16.11 4.72
C GLU A 306 2.30 -15.59 6.12
N THR A 307 3.22 -14.89 6.78
CA THR A 307 2.93 -14.28 8.10
C THR A 307 1.88 -13.17 7.98
N LEU A 308 2.05 -12.26 7.03
CA LEU A 308 1.13 -11.13 6.84
C LEU A 308 -0.23 -11.55 6.31
N GLY A 309 -0.26 -12.52 5.37
CA GLY A 309 -1.50 -12.96 4.74
C GLY A 309 -2.35 -13.87 5.62
N HIS A 310 -1.70 -14.75 6.40
CA HIS A 310 -2.43 -15.85 7.04
C HIS A 310 -2.25 -15.99 8.54
N LYS A 311 -1.25 -15.31 9.18
CA LYS A 311 -0.95 -15.55 10.59
C LYS A 311 -1.39 -14.43 11.55
N ILE A 312 -1.77 -13.25 11.04
CA ILE A 312 -2.17 -12.09 11.87
C ILE A 312 -3.66 -12.14 12.17
N THR A 313 -4.47 -12.26 11.14
CA THR A 313 -5.94 -12.30 11.23
C THR A 313 -6.53 -12.93 9.98
N ASP A 314 -7.68 -13.57 10.10
CA ASP A 314 -8.50 -13.94 8.96
C ASP A 314 -9.29 -12.70 8.51
N MET A 315 -9.41 -12.49 7.20
CA MET A 315 -10.04 -11.31 6.64
C MET A 315 -10.80 -11.60 5.34
N ASN A 316 -11.82 -10.82 5.06
CA ASN A 316 -12.48 -10.78 3.76
C ASN A 316 -11.96 -9.61 2.91
N GLN A 317 -12.40 -9.54 1.64
CA GLN A 317 -11.94 -8.53 0.67
C GLN A 317 -12.22 -7.09 1.12
N GLY A 318 -13.39 -6.80 1.69
CA GLY A 318 -13.73 -5.48 2.21
C GLY A 318 -12.88 -5.05 3.41
N GLN A 319 -12.51 -6.00 4.25
CA GLN A 319 -11.58 -5.79 5.36
C GLN A 319 -10.16 -5.53 4.85
N GLY A 320 -9.71 -6.32 3.86
CA GLY A 320 -8.41 -6.12 3.19
C GLY A 320 -8.34 -4.75 2.48
N PHE A 321 -9.40 -4.37 1.76
CA PHE A 321 -9.54 -3.02 1.18
C PHE A 321 -9.40 -1.92 2.24
N THR A 322 -10.11 -2.05 3.37
CA THR A 322 -10.07 -1.06 4.45
C THR A 322 -8.66 -0.92 5.04
N ALA A 323 -7.98 -2.04 5.33
CA ALA A 323 -6.62 -2.04 5.85
C ALA A 323 -5.63 -1.39 4.89
N ASN A 324 -5.75 -1.69 3.59
CA ASN A 324 -4.89 -1.11 2.56
C ASN A 324 -5.13 0.40 2.40
N LEU A 325 -6.39 0.84 2.42
CA LEU A 325 -6.73 2.26 2.31
C LEU A 325 -6.13 3.07 3.46
N VAL A 326 -6.24 2.59 4.70
CA VAL A 326 -5.62 3.23 5.87
C VAL A 326 -4.10 3.25 5.73
N THR A 327 -3.51 2.11 5.37
CA THR A 327 -2.05 1.99 5.23
C THR A 327 -1.51 2.95 4.17
N SER A 328 -2.09 2.95 2.96
CA SER A 328 -1.61 3.81 1.87
C SER A 328 -1.77 5.29 2.21
N THR A 329 -2.89 5.69 2.81
CA THR A 329 -3.11 7.07 3.23
C THR A 329 -2.08 7.54 4.25
N LEU A 330 -1.82 6.76 5.31
CA LEU A 330 -0.82 7.10 6.33
C LEU A 330 0.59 7.17 5.75
N VAL A 331 0.96 6.21 4.92
CA VAL A 331 2.31 6.13 4.36
C VAL A 331 2.57 7.24 3.34
N ILE A 332 1.63 7.52 2.43
CA ILE A 332 1.76 8.61 1.45
C ILE A 332 1.83 9.96 2.16
N SER A 333 0.89 10.23 3.08
CA SER A 333 0.87 11.49 3.81
C SER A 333 2.18 11.72 4.57
N SER A 334 2.68 10.70 5.26
CA SER A 334 3.96 10.81 5.99
C SER A 334 5.15 11.04 5.07
N ALA A 335 5.16 10.43 3.87
CA ALA A 335 6.20 10.64 2.89
C ALA A 335 6.26 12.09 2.40
N LEU A 336 5.11 12.70 2.14
CA LEU A 336 4.99 14.09 1.70
C LEU A 336 5.43 15.08 2.78
N TRP A 337 5.21 14.76 4.05
CA TRP A 337 5.63 15.60 5.18
C TRP A 337 7.04 15.32 5.68
N GLY A 338 7.73 14.34 5.10
CA GLY A 338 9.09 13.95 5.52
C GLY A 338 9.14 13.22 6.87
N TRP A 339 8.02 12.67 7.33
CA TRP A 339 7.99 11.89 8.57
C TRP A 339 8.47 10.47 8.35
N GLY A 340 9.41 10.05 9.18
CA GLY A 340 10.02 8.73 9.12
C GLY A 340 9.15 7.60 9.66
N VAL A 341 7.87 7.49 9.23
CA VAL A 341 7.03 6.38 9.69
C VAL A 341 7.48 5.04 9.11
N SER A 342 7.03 3.97 9.74
CA SER A 342 7.24 2.60 9.27
C SER A 342 6.05 2.12 8.45
N THR A 343 6.29 1.74 7.22
CA THR A 343 5.30 1.06 6.38
C THR A 343 4.80 -0.23 7.01
N THR A 344 5.69 -0.94 7.74
CA THR A 344 5.33 -2.15 8.50
C THR A 344 4.36 -1.84 9.63
N HIS A 345 4.61 -0.79 10.41
CA HIS A 345 3.75 -0.41 11.52
C HIS A 345 2.36 -0.01 11.06
N CYS A 346 2.28 0.74 9.95
CA CYS A 346 1.00 1.12 9.36
C CYS A 346 0.24 -0.12 8.84
N SER A 347 0.90 -0.98 8.05
CA SER A 347 0.28 -2.14 7.44
C SER A 347 -0.16 -3.19 8.48
N VAL A 348 0.74 -3.58 9.38
CA VAL A 348 0.44 -4.56 10.44
C VAL A 348 -0.55 -3.98 11.45
N GLY A 349 -0.44 -2.69 11.79
CA GLY A 349 -1.40 -2.00 12.65
C GLY A 349 -2.81 -1.99 12.04
N ALA A 350 -2.93 -1.75 10.72
CA ALA A 350 -4.21 -1.82 10.03
C ALA A 350 -4.79 -3.25 10.04
N LEU A 351 -3.97 -4.29 9.83
CA LEU A 351 -4.39 -5.68 9.95
C LEU A 351 -4.82 -6.03 11.38
N PHE A 352 -4.15 -5.49 12.41
CA PHE A 352 -4.60 -5.64 13.81
C PHE A 352 -5.95 -4.98 14.03
N GLY A 353 -6.14 -3.77 13.49
CA GLY A 353 -7.42 -3.06 13.56
C GLY A 353 -8.56 -3.90 12.97
N VAL A 354 -8.33 -4.54 11.80
CA VAL A 354 -9.28 -5.49 11.20
C VAL A 354 -9.54 -6.66 12.15
N GLY A 355 -8.48 -7.30 12.67
CA GLY A 355 -8.59 -8.46 13.54
C GLY A 355 -9.36 -8.16 14.84
N VAL A 356 -9.14 -7.00 15.43
CA VAL A 356 -9.88 -6.53 16.60
C VAL A 356 -11.35 -6.27 16.25
N ALA A 357 -11.62 -5.59 15.13
CA ALA A 357 -12.99 -5.27 14.71
C ALA A 357 -13.82 -6.51 14.35
N SER A 358 -13.18 -7.56 13.84
CA SER A 358 -13.82 -8.83 13.44
C SER A 358 -13.80 -9.90 14.53
N GLY A 359 -13.03 -9.72 15.60
CA GLY A 359 -12.84 -10.73 16.64
C GLY A 359 -11.94 -11.90 16.23
N THR A 360 -11.14 -11.74 15.14
CA THR A 360 -10.29 -12.80 14.58
C THR A 360 -8.79 -12.55 14.81
N ALA A 361 -8.43 -11.57 15.65
CA ALA A 361 -7.05 -11.23 15.96
C ALA A 361 -6.29 -12.37 16.63
N ARG A 362 -5.13 -12.75 16.08
CA ARG A 362 -4.26 -13.79 16.65
C ARG A 362 -3.21 -13.16 17.56
N TRP A 363 -3.59 -12.92 18.83
CA TRP A 363 -2.82 -12.17 19.81
C TRP A 363 -1.40 -12.67 20.03
N ALA A 364 -1.17 -13.98 19.97
CA ALA A 364 0.17 -14.56 20.10
C ALA A 364 1.11 -14.10 18.96
N MET A 365 0.62 -14.07 17.72
CA MET A 365 1.39 -13.57 16.58
C MET A 365 1.63 -12.06 16.68
N ILE A 366 0.62 -11.31 17.12
CA ILE A 366 0.72 -9.87 17.36
C ILE A 366 1.84 -9.57 18.36
N ALA A 367 1.86 -10.28 19.50
CA ALA A 367 2.90 -10.13 20.51
C ALA A 367 4.30 -10.44 19.96
N GLN A 368 4.46 -11.49 19.15
CA GLN A 368 5.73 -11.85 18.53
C GLN A 368 6.22 -10.75 17.56
N ILE A 369 5.31 -10.17 16.77
CA ILE A 369 5.65 -9.07 15.84
C ILE A 369 6.05 -7.81 16.62
N VAL A 370 5.31 -7.45 17.67
CA VAL A 370 5.65 -6.31 18.52
C VAL A 370 7.03 -6.51 19.18
N MET A 371 7.31 -7.71 19.69
CA MET A 371 8.65 -8.04 20.22
C MET A 371 9.74 -7.94 19.17
N ALA A 372 9.49 -8.40 17.94
CA ALA A 372 10.44 -8.25 16.83
C ALA A 372 10.71 -6.76 16.53
N TRP A 373 9.71 -5.88 16.59
CA TRP A 373 9.90 -4.45 16.41
C TRP A 373 10.77 -3.83 17.50
N LEU A 374 10.52 -4.20 18.79
CA LEU A 374 11.32 -3.70 19.93
C LEU A 374 12.78 -4.13 19.83
N ILE A 375 13.03 -5.36 19.36
CA ILE A 375 14.37 -5.93 19.24
C ILE A 375 15.12 -5.37 18.01
N THR A 376 14.42 -4.99 16.94
CA THR A 376 15.04 -4.54 15.67
C THR A 376 15.98 -3.36 15.86
N LEU A 377 15.59 -2.34 16.64
CA LEU A 377 16.40 -1.13 16.84
C LEU A 377 17.69 -1.42 17.61
N PRO A 378 17.67 -2.07 18.80
CA PRO A 378 18.90 -2.38 19.52
C PRO A 378 19.81 -3.35 18.78
N VAL A 379 19.26 -4.35 18.07
CA VAL A 379 20.08 -5.27 17.25
C VAL A 379 20.78 -4.51 16.14
N ALA A 380 20.08 -3.65 15.41
CA ALA A 380 20.69 -2.83 14.37
C ALA A 380 21.76 -1.88 14.94
N ALA A 381 21.53 -1.30 16.12
CA ALA A 381 22.53 -0.45 16.79
C ALA A 381 23.79 -1.23 17.14
N LEU A 382 23.66 -2.42 17.75
CA LEU A 382 24.83 -3.25 18.09
C LEU A 382 25.59 -3.72 16.84
N LEU A 383 24.89 -4.11 15.79
CA LEU A 383 25.54 -4.50 14.53
C LEU A 383 26.24 -3.31 13.86
N ALA A 384 25.68 -2.09 13.98
CA ALA A 384 26.33 -0.88 13.46
C ALA A 384 27.59 -0.51 14.24
N VAL A 385 27.58 -0.64 15.57
CA VAL A 385 28.79 -0.50 16.40
C VAL A 385 29.86 -1.46 15.91
N ALA A 386 29.55 -2.76 15.81
CA ALA A 386 30.51 -3.77 15.37
C ALA A 386 31.02 -3.50 13.95
N ALA A 387 30.15 -3.18 13.01
CA ALA A 387 30.51 -2.89 11.62
C ALA A 387 31.42 -1.63 11.54
N TYR A 388 31.08 -0.56 12.27
CA TYR A 388 31.86 0.67 12.26
C TYR A 388 33.27 0.46 12.80
N LEU A 389 33.42 -0.26 13.92
CA LEU A 389 34.71 -0.60 14.49
C LEU A 389 35.62 -1.48 13.60
N ILE A 390 35.02 -2.23 12.67
CA ILE A 390 35.76 -3.09 11.73
C ILE A 390 36.21 -2.30 10.49
N ILE A 391 35.41 -1.32 10.06
CA ILE A 391 35.58 -0.65 8.77
C ILE A 391 36.32 0.69 8.91
N SER A 392 36.12 1.40 10.04
CA SER A 392 36.83 2.65 10.36
C SER A 392 38.30 2.37 10.75
#